data_01120b8d418392da2ce1c295f3c00479
#
_entry.id   01120b8d418392da2ce1c295f3c00479
#
_cell.length_a   1.000
_cell.length_b   1.000
_cell.length_c   1.000
_cell.angle_alpha   90.00
_cell.angle_beta   90.00
_cell.angle_gamma   90.00
#
_symmetry.space_group_name_H-M   'P 1'
#
loop_
_entity.id
_entity.type
_entity.pdbx_description
1 polymer ?
#
loop_
_entity_poly.entity_id
_entity_poly.type
_entity_poly.pdbx_seq_one_letter_code
_entity_poly.pdbx_strand_id
1 'polypeptide(L)'
;NHPSFIEPYQGAATGVGGIMRDIFTMGARPIANLNSLHFGSTNDRRVIDGVVKGIADYGNCVGIPTVSSKCYFSDCYTENPLVNAMTVGYTNKEIFTSVPNKKGVVVYVGAKTGRDGIGGAIMASEEFTEGEDKRPTVQVGDPFYEKLLLEASLELFETGTVIAAQDMGAAGILSSTLEVALKGGYGIDIDISKVPLREEGMEPWEILLSES
;
A
#
# COMPACT_ATOMS: atom_id res chain seq x y z
N ASN A 1 -10.85 -3.00 -9.15
CA ASN A 1 -10.63 -1.65 -9.64
C ASN A 1 -9.66 -1.65 -10.83
N HIS A 2 -9.43 -0.49 -11.45
CA HIS A 2 -8.67 -0.37 -12.69
C HIS A 2 -7.23 -0.94 -12.61
N PRO A 3 -6.44 -0.72 -11.57
CA PRO A 3 -5.14 -1.38 -11.45
C PRO A 3 -5.20 -2.89 -11.58
N SER A 4 -6.18 -3.54 -10.94
CA SER A 4 -6.37 -5.00 -11.01
C SER A 4 -6.89 -5.49 -12.37
N PHE A 5 -7.46 -4.62 -13.20
CA PHE A 5 -7.82 -4.95 -14.58
C PHE A 5 -6.62 -4.84 -15.52
N ILE A 6 -5.83 -3.77 -15.39
CA ILE A 6 -4.66 -3.50 -16.24
C ILE A 6 -3.53 -4.49 -15.94
N GLU A 7 -3.13 -4.56 -14.67
CA GLU A 7 -2.08 -5.45 -14.15
C GLU A 7 -2.62 -6.26 -12.95
N PRO A 8 -3.35 -7.35 -13.20
CA PRO A 8 -4.07 -8.09 -12.16
C PRO A 8 -3.17 -8.58 -11.02
N TYR A 9 -1.95 -9.02 -11.36
CA TYR A 9 -0.97 -9.48 -10.39
C TYR A 9 -0.54 -8.33 -9.46
N GLN A 10 -0.07 -7.23 -10.02
CA GLN A 10 0.42 -6.09 -9.25
C GLN A 10 -0.70 -5.38 -8.49
N GLY A 11 -1.86 -5.17 -9.13
CA GLY A 11 -3.00 -4.55 -8.46
C GLY A 11 -3.50 -5.33 -7.24
N ALA A 12 -3.48 -6.67 -7.31
CA ALA A 12 -3.83 -7.52 -6.17
C ALA A 12 -2.71 -7.58 -5.11
N ALA A 13 -1.46 -7.68 -5.54
CA ALA A 13 -0.30 -7.71 -4.66
C ALA A 13 -0.21 -6.43 -3.81
N THR A 14 -0.31 -5.26 -4.44
CA THR A 14 -0.29 -3.97 -3.73
C THR A 14 -1.50 -3.78 -2.82
N GLY A 15 -2.67 -4.30 -3.20
CA GLY A 15 -3.86 -4.29 -2.34
C GLY A 15 -3.65 -5.07 -1.04
N VAL A 16 -3.02 -6.24 -1.12
CA VAL A 16 -2.68 -7.05 0.06
C VAL A 16 -1.59 -6.39 0.89
N GLY A 17 -0.54 -5.87 0.26
CA GLY A 17 0.54 -5.16 0.94
C GLY A 17 0.05 -3.93 1.69
N GLY A 18 -0.71 -3.07 1.02
CA GLY A 18 -1.25 -1.86 1.63
C GLY A 18 -2.07 -2.12 2.89
N ILE A 19 -2.90 -3.17 2.90
CA ILE A 19 -3.71 -3.49 4.08
C ILE A 19 -2.89 -4.14 5.21
N MET A 20 -1.82 -4.87 4.89
CA MET A 20 -0.88 -5.37 5.91
C MET A 20 -0.10 -4.22 6.54
N ARG A 21 0.28 -3.23 5.75
CA ARG A 21 1.01 -2.03 6.20
C ARG A 21 0.19 -1.24 7.21
N ASP A 22 -1.10 -1.05 6.99
CA ASP A 22 -2.00 -0.41 7.95
C ASP A 22 -1.96 -1.10 9.32
N ILE A 23 -1.86 -2.43 9.33
CA ILE A 23 -1.83 -3.20 10.58
C ILE A 23 -0.52 -3.01 11.34
N PHE A 24 0.63 -3.17 10.67
CA PHE A 24 1.89 -3.09 11.42
C PHE A 24 2.32 -1.66 11.75
N THR A 25 1.86 -0.63 11.03
CA THR A 25 2.06 0.77 11.43
C THR A 25 1.29 1.13 12.71
N MET A 26 0.26 0.36 13.06
CA MET A 26 -0.42 0.46 14.35
C MET A 26 0.29 -0.33 15.47
N GLY A 27 1.42 -0.97 15.21
CA GLY A 27 2.15 -1.81 16.15
C GLY A 27 1.55 -3.19 16.36
N ALA A 28 0.62 -3.60 15.50
CA ALA A 28 0.03 -4.94 15.53
C ALA A 28 0.72 -5.85 14.52
N ARG A 29 0.93 -7.12 14.88
CA ARG A 29 1.47 -8.10 13.95
C ARG A 29 0.36 -8.67 13.08
N PRO A 30 0.45 -8.56 11.76
CA PRO A 30 -0.46 -9.26 10.85
C PRO A 30 -0.40 -10.78 11.05
N ILE A 31 -1.55 -11.44 11.14
CA ILE A 31 -1.63 -12.89 11.40
C ILE A 31 -2.47 -13.65 10.39
N ALA A 32 -3.36 -12.97 9.68
CA ALA A 32 -4.25 -13.60 8.70
C ALA A 32 -4.76 -12.60 7.68
N ASN A 33 -4.91 -13.04 6.44
CA ASN A 33 -5.59 -12.30 5.37
C ASN A 33 -6.92 -12.97 5.02
N LEU A 34 -7.88 -12.12 4.62
CA LEU A 34 -9.17 -12.52 4.09
C LEU A 34 -9.45 -11.67 2.85
N ASN A 35 -10.16 -12.25 1.86
CA ASN A 35 -10.44 -11.52 0.62
C ASN A 35 -11.89 -11.66 0.20
N SER A 36 -12.40 -10.62 -0.46
CA SER A 36 -13.65 -10.68 -1.23
C SER A 36 -13.35 -10.25 -2.65
N LEU A 37 -13.43 -11.19 -3.59
CA LEU A 37 -13.03 -11.03 -4.97
C LEU A 37 -14.25 -10.99 -5.87
N HIS A 38 -14.31 -10.05 -6.80
CA HIS A 38 -15.43 -9.86 -7.69
C HIS A 38 -14.93 -9.79 -9.13
N PHE A 39 -15.46 -10.65 -9.98
CA PHE A 39 -15.06 -10.80 -11.38
C PHE A 39 -16.27 -10.78 -12.31
N GLY A 40 -16.06 -10.41 -13.58
CA GLY A 40 -17.11 -10.39 -14.60
C GLY A 40 -17.52 -11.83 -14.99
N SER A 41 -16.56 -12.66 -15.31
CA SER A 41 -16.78 -14.01 -15.79
C SER A 41 -15.74 -15.01 -15.28
N THR A 42 -16.13 -16.26 -15.11
CA THR A 42 -15.21 -17.37 -14.79
C THR A 42 -14.23 -17.66 -15.94
N ASN A 43 -14.49 -17.15 -17.14
CA ASN A 43 -13.67 -17.37 -18.32
C ASN A 43 -12.51 -16.36 -18.45
N ASP A 44 -12.53 -15.27 -17.69
CA ASP A 44 -11.41 -14.31 -17.71
C ASP A 44 -10.24 -14.81 -16.87
N ARG A 45 -9.56 -15.81 -17.41
CA ARG A 45 -8.44 -16.49 -16.75
C ARG A 45 -7.26 -15.54 -16.50
N ARG A 46 -7.02 -14.56 -17.38
CA ARG A 46 -5.94 -13.59 -17.20
C ARG A 46 -6.10 -12.80 -15.91
N VAL A 47 -7.29 -12.27 -15.69
CA VAL A 47 -7.57 -11.44 -14.49
C VAL A 47 -7.62 -12.32 -13.25
N ILE A 48 -8.35 -13.42 -13.27
CA ILE A 48 -8.52 -14.31 -12.10
C ILE A 48 -7.17 -14.89 -11.67
N ASP A 49 -6.43 -15.49 -12.59
CA ASP A 49 -5.16 -16.15 -12.27
C ASP A 49 -4.10 -15.12 -11.82
N GLY A 50 -4.09 -13.92 -12.43
CA GLY A 50 -3.22 -12.84 -12.03
C GLY A 50 -3.53 -12.36 -10.61
N VAL A 51 -4.78 -12.09 -10.29
CA VAL A 51 -5.22 -11.67 -8.94
C VAL A 51 -4.88 -12.74 -7.90
N VAL A 52 -5.26 -13.97 -8.14
CA VAL A 52 -4.99 -15.07 -7.19
C VAL A 52 -3.50 -15.27 -6.98
N LYS A 53 -2.70 -15.20 -8.05
CA LYS A 53 -1.24 -15.31 -7.95
C LYS A 53 -0.63 -14.13 -7.17
N GLY A 54 -1.07 -12.89 -7.41
CA GLY A 54 -0.60 -11.72 -6.67
C GLY A 54 -0.85 -11.83 -5.17
N ILE A 55 -2.06 -12.24 -4.78
CA ILE A 55 -2.41 -12.49 -3.36
C ILE A 55 -1.54 -13.60 -2.77
N ALA A 56 -1.39 -14.72 -3.48
CA ALA A 56 -0.68 -15.88 -2.99
C ALA A 56 0.82 -15.62 -2.82
N ASP A 57 1.47 -15.04 -3.84
CA ASP A 57 2.91 -14.75 -3.80
C ASP A 57 3.23 -13.73 -2.68
N TYR A 58 2.37 -12.72 -2.51
CA TYR A 58 2.55 -11.73 -1.46
C TYR A 58 2.43 -12.36 -0.06
N GLY A 59 1.35 -13.06 0.19
CA GLY A 59 1.13 -13.74 1.47
C GLY A 59 2.21 -14.77 1.80
N ASN A 60 2.65 -15.54 0.80
CA ASN A 60 3.73 -16.52 0.96
C ASN A 60 5.07 -15.86 1.29
N CYS A 61 5.43 -14.76 0.63
CA CYS A 61 6.68 -14.06 0.88
C CYS A 61 6.71 -13.42 2.26
N VAL A 62 5.62 -12.76 2.66
CA VAL A 62 5.50 -12.12 3.99
C VAL A 62 5.30 -13.16 5.10
N GLY A 63 4.77 -14.33 4.76
CA GLY A 63 4.49 -15.41 5.72
C GLY A 63 3.14 -15.24 6.44
N ILE A 64 2.17 -14.57 5.80
CA ILE A 64 0.83 -14.35 6.34
C ILE A 64 -0.19 -15.17 5.52
N PRO A 65 -0.88 -16.15 6.11
CA PRO A 65 -1.81 -16.99 5.38
C PRO A 65 -3.09 -16.25 5.00
N THR A 66 -3.63 -16.55 3.82
CA THR A 66 -5.01 -16.23 3.47
C THR A 66 -5.92 -17.34 4.01
N VAL A 67 -6.68 -17.03 5.05
CA VAL A 67 -7.51 -18.02 5.77
C VAL A 67 -8.92 -18.15 5.23
N SER A 68 -9.39 -17.15 4.48
CA SER A 68 -10.69 -17.17 3.81
C SER A 68 -10.70 -16.26 2.60
N SER A 69 -11.41 -16.69 1.55
CA SER A 69 -11.72 -15.86 0.38
C SER A 69 -13.10 -16.21 -0.14
N LYS A 70 -13.82 -15.20 -0.61
CA LYS A 70 -15.08 -15.37 -1.36
C LYS A 70 -14.92 -14.81 -2.76
N CYS A 71 -15.47 -15.51 -3.75
CA CYS A 71 -15.50 -15.05 -5.13
C CYS A 71 -16.95 -14.85 -5.57
N TYR A 72 -17.19 -13.74 -6.24
CA TYR A 72 -18.48 -13.39 -6.83
C TYR A 72 -18.28 -13.10 -8.32
N PHE A 73 -19.27 -13.47 -9.12
CA PHE A 73 -19.24 -13.27 -10.56
C PHE A 73 -20.49 -12.51 -10.98
N SER A 74 -20.31 -11.40 -11.71
CA SER A 74 -21.39 -10.61 -12.29
C SER A 74 -20.83 -9.77 -13.42
N ASP A 75 -21.58 -9.63 -14.50
CA ASP A 75 -21.16 -8.90 -15.71
C ASP A 75 -20.74 -7.46 -15.44
N CYS A 76 -21.25 -6.84 -14.37
CA CYS A 76 -20.85 -5.48 -13.98
C CYS A 76 -19.37 -5.35 -13.55
N TYR A 77 -18.68 -6.47 -13.31
CA TYR A 77 -17.26 -6.50 -12.96
C TYR A 77 -16.35 -6.88 -14.12
N THR A 78 -16.86 -6.97 -15.36
CA THR A 78 -16.08 -7.47 -16.51
C THR A 78 -14.83 -6.63 -16.78
N GLU A 79 -14.94 -5.30 -16.72
CA GLU A 79 -13.84 -4.35 -16.94
C GLU A 79 -13.37 -3.67 -15.63
N ASN A 80 -14.01 -4.00 -14.53
CA ASN A 80 -13.72 -3.44 -13.23
C ASN A 80 -13.75 -4.50 -12.12
N PRO A 81 -12.82 -5.45 -12.13
CA PRO A 81 -12.73 -6.45 -11.09
C PRO A 81 -12.43 -5.78 -9.74
N LEU A 82 -13.03 -6.28 -8.66
CA LEU A 82 -12.75 -5.78 -7.32
C LEU A 82 -11.94 -6.81 -6.53
N VAL A 83 -10.86 -6.33 -5.94
CA VAL A 83 -10.03 -7.07 -4.99
C VAL A 83 -10.13 -6.36 -3.65
N ASN A 84 -11.00 -6.86 -2.78
CA ASN A 84 -11.09 -6.34 -1.43
C ASN A 84 -10.25 -7.24 -0.52
N ALA A 85 -9.12 -6.72 -0.06
CA ALA A 85 -8.26 -7.38 0.90
C ALA A 85 -8.57 -6.89 2.31
N MET A 86 -8.46 -7.80 3.26
CA MET A 86 -8.57 -7.51 4.69
C MET A 86 -7.45 -8.24 5.40
N THR A 87 -6.80 -7.57 6.35
CA THR A 87 -5.80 -8.20 7.23
C THR A 87 -6.24 -8.10 8.69
N VAL A 88 -6.05 -9.19 9.41
CA VAL A 88 -6.23 -9.22 10.86
C VAL A 88 -4.86 -9.19 11.51
N GLY A 89 -4.68 -8.29 12.46
CA GLY A 89 -3.47 -8.20 13.28
C GLY A 89 -3.75 -8.47 14.74
N TYR A 90 -2.68 -8.74 15.47
CA TYR A 90 -2.71 -8.95 16.90
C TYR A 90 -1.64 -8.12 17.61
N THR A 91 -2.01 -7.51 18.71
CA THR A 91 -1.10 -6.87 19.65
C THR A 91 -1.61 -7.05 21.08
N ASN A 92 -0.71 -7.10 22.05
CA ASN A 92 -1.02 -7.08 23.47
C ASN A 92 -0.68 -5.74 24.14
N LYS A 93 -0.39 -4.72 23.32
CA LYS A 93 -0.06 -3.36 23.73
C LYS A 93 -1.08 -2.37 23.19
N GLU A 94 -0.99 -1.13 23.64
CA GLU A 94 -1.72 -0.03 23.01
C GLU A 94 -1.27 0.13 21.55
N ILE A 95 -2.25 0.38 20.69
CA ILE A 95 -1.97 0.62 19.25
C ILE A 95 -1.36 2.00 19.07
N PHE A 96 -0.40 2.09 18.14
CA PHE A 96 0.11 3.37 17.68
C PHE A 96 -0.92 4.10 16.83
N THR A 97 -0.88 5.40 16.91
CA THR A 97 -1.72 6.28 16.09
C THR A 97 -0.85 7.22 15.26
N SER A 98 -1.43 7.82 14.24
CA SER A 98 -0.79 8.85 13.43
C SER A 98 -0.84 10.24 14.08
N VAL A 99 -1.28 10.34 15.33
CA VAL A 99 -1.42 11.61 16.06
C VAL A 99 -0.22 11.80 16.97
N PRO A 100 0.76 12.64 16.61
CA PRO A 100 1.88 12.94 17.49
C PRO A 100 1.42 13.79 18.69
N ASN A 101 1.81 13.38 19.89
CA ASN A 101 1.48 14.09 21.14
C ASN A 101 2.55 15.10 21.57
N LYS A 102 3.65 15.21 20.84
CA LYS A 102 4.75 16.14 21.05
C LYS A 102 5.52 16.37 19.75
N LYS A 103 6.36 17.41 19.72
CA LYS A 103 7.27 17.63 18.60
C LYS A 103 8.34 16.54 18.53
N GLY A 104 8.71 16.17 17.32
CA GLY A 104 9.70 15.14 17.06
C GLY A 104 10.35 15.31 15.68
N VAL A 105 11.20 14.38 15.32
CA VAL A 105 11.81 14.28 14.00
C VAL A 105 11.00 13.30 13.17
N VAL A 106 10.71 13.66 11.92
CA VAL A 106 10.11 12.76 10.95
C VAL A 106 11.20 11.89 10.36
N VAL A 107 10.99 10.59 10.40
CA VAL A 107 11.90 9.60 9.83
C VAL A 107 11.15 8.82 8.77
N TYR A 108 11.64 8.85 7.56
CA TYR A 108 11.17 7.99 6.47
C TYR A 108 11.82 6.62 6.59
N VAL A 109 11.02 5.57 6.63
CA VAL A 109 11.47 4.18 6.71
C VAL A 109 10.79 3.37 5.62
N GLY A 110 11.56 2.78 4.72
CA GLY A 110 11.01 1.99 3.60
C GLY A 110 11.98 1.86 2.44
N ALA A 111 11.44 1.50 1.28
CA ALA A 111 12.19 1.38 0.04
C ALA A 111 12.61 2.76 -0.50
N LYS A 112 13.56 2.77 -1.44
CA LYS A 112 13.93 3.99 -2.16
C LYS A 112 12.79 4.43 -3.07
N THR A 113 12.53 5.73 -3.09
CA THR A 113 11.46 6.34 -3.89
C THR A 113 11.79 6.32 -5.39
N GLY A 114 10.86 5.86 -6.19
CA GLY A 114 10.89 5.89 -7.66
C GLY A 114 9.60 6.50 -8.22
N ARG A 115 9.37 6.40 -9.53
CA ARG A 115 8.16 6.93 -10.20
C ARG A 115 7.01 5.93 -10.20
N ASP A 116 6.68 5.36 -9.04
CA ASP A 116 5.63 4.35 -8.90
C ASP A 116 4.34 4.98 -8.39
N GLY A 117 3.20 4.56 -8.93
CA GLY A 117 1.89 4.90 -8.40
C GLY A 117 1.48 6.38 -8.47
N ILE A 118 2.29 7.24 -9.11
CA ILE A 118 1.96 8.67 -9.23
C ILE A 118 0.64 8.82 -9.99
N GLY A 119 -0.38 9.37 -9.33
CA GLY A 119 -1.73 9.47 -9.89
C GLY A 119 -2.53 8.17 -9.85
N GLY A 120 -2.05 7.11 -9.21
CA GLY A 120 -2.72 5.81 -9.15
C GLY A 120 -4.11 5.87 -8.53
N ALA A 121 -4.31 6.67 -7.48
CA ALA A 121 -5.61 6.87 -6.87
C ALA A 121 -6.60 7.59 -7.79
N ILE A 122 -6.14 8.55 -8.59
CA ILE A 122 -6.94 9.24 -9.61
C ILE A 122 -7.32 8.24 -10.70
N MET A 123 -6.36 7.50 -11.23
CA MET A 123 -6.57 6.47 -12.25
C MET A 123 -7.60 5.42 -11.82
N ALA A 124 -7.62 5.05 -10.53
CA ALA A 124 -8.57 4.07 -10.01
C ALA A 124 -10.04 4.53 -10.09
N SER A 125 -10.27 5.83 -10.26
CA SER A 125 -11.59 6.47 -10.33
C SER A 125 -11.95 7.03 -11.71
N GLU A 126 -11.01 7.01 -12.67
CA GLU A 126 -11.22 7.50 -14.04
C GLU A 126 -11.95 6.47 -14.91
N GLU A 127 -12.64 6.95 -15.93
CA GLU A 127 -13.14 6.11 -17.02
C GLU A 127 -11.98 5.73 -17.96
N PHE A 128 -12.02 4.52 -18.50
CA PHE A 128 -11.02 4.09 -19.49
C PHE A 128 -11.23 4.83 -20.82
N THR A 129 -10.17 5.44 -21.30
CA THR A 129 -10.06 5.95 -22.68
C THR A 129 -9.24 5.00 -23.53
N GLU A 130 -9.76 4.61 -24.70
CA GLU A 130 -9.02 3.75 -25.64
C GLU A 130 -7.71 4.43 -26.08
N GLY A 131 -6.60 3.71 -25.99
CA GLY A 131 -5.30 4.11 -26.54
C GLY A 131 -4.29 4.69 -25.56
N GLU A 132 -4.63 4.86 -24.29
CA GLU A 132 -3.66 5.27 -23.26
C GLU A 132 -3.02 4.06 -22.56
N ASP A 133 -1.68 4.01 -22.56
CA ASP A 133 -0.95 3.03 -21.74
C ASP A 133 -0.79 3.56 -20.31
N LYS A 134 -1.67 3.13 -19.41
CA LYS A 134 -1.65 3.51 -17.99
C LYS A 134 -0.83 2.56 -17.09
N ARG A 135 -0.14 1.57 -17.65
CA ARG A 135 0.70 0.62 -16.89
C ARG A 135 1.76 1.29 -16.03
N PRO A 136 2.45 2.37 -16.48
CA PRO A 136 3.45 3.04 -15.66
C PRO A 136 2.92 3.63 -14.35
N THR A 137 1.62 3.87 -14.25
CA THR A 137 0.98 4.40 -13.03
C THR A 137 0.58 3.31 -12.03
N VAL A 138 0.68 2.03 -12.41
CA VAL A 138 0.41 0.91 -11.50
C VAL A 138 1.57 0.77 -10.53
N GLN A 139 1.25 0.74 -9.25
CA GLN A 139 2.21 0.50 -8.18
C GLN A 139 2.76 -0.94 -8.26
N VAL A 140 4.05 -1.11 -7.97
CA VAL A 140 4.70 -2.42 -7.91
C VAL A 140 4.81 -2.87 -6.46
N GLY A 141 4.21 -4.01 -6.14
CA GLY A 141 4.30 -4.59 -4.81
C GLY A 141 5.63 -5.33 -4.60
N ASP A 142 6.32 -5.03 -3.53
CA ASP A 142 7.55 -5.73 -3.11
C ASP A 142 7.36 -6.39 -1.74
N PRO A 143 6.90 -7.64 -1.71
CA PRO A 143 6.61 -8.33 -0.45
C PRO A 143 7.87 -8.65 0.36
N PHE A 144 9.04 -8.71 -0.28
CA PHE A 144 10.29 -8.93 0.44
C PHE A 144 10.68 -7.71 1.26
N TYR A 145 10.68 -6.53 0.66
CA TYR A 145 10.94 -5.29 1.39
C TYR A 145 9.87 -5.00 2.43
N GLU A 146 8.60 -5.27 2.13
CA GLU A 146 7.54 -5.09 3.11
C GLU A 146 7.70 -6.05 4.31
N LYS A 147 8.15 -7.29 4.09
CA LYS A 147 8.48 -8.19 5.20
C LYS A 147 9.59 -7.62 6.08
N LEU A 148 10.64 -7.08 5.49
CA LEU A 148 11.72 -6.45 6.26
C LEU A 148 11.21 -5.21 7.03
N LEU A 149 10.39 -4.39 6.38
CA LEU A 149 9.80 -3.20 6.98
C LEU A 149 8.88 -3.55 8.15
N LEU A 150 8.06 -4.61 8.00
CA LEU A 150 7.19 -5.11 9.07
C LEU A 150 7.99 -5.48 10.31
N GLU A 151 9.01 -6.33 10.16
CA GLU A 151 9.82 -6.77 11.30
C GLU A 151 10.58 -5.60 11.94
N ALA A 152 11.21 -4.75 11.13
CA ALA A 152 11.93 -3.58 11.61
C ALA A 152 11.02 -2.57 12.32
N SER A 153 9.80 -2.36 11.83
CA SER A 153 8.82 -1.45 12.44
C SER A 153 8.38 -1.97 13.80
N LEU A 154 8.04 -3.25 13.90
CA LEU A 154 7.63 -3.84 15.18
C LEU A 154 8.76 -3.79 16.22
N GLU A 155 10.01 -4.08 15.83
CA GLU A 155 11.17 -3.93 16.72
C GLU A 155 11.40 -2.46 17.13
N LEU A 156 11.26 -1.52 16.19
CA LEU A 156 11.41 -0.10 16.48
C LEU A 156 10.36 0.38 17.50
N PHE A 157 9.12 -0.07 17.39
CA PHE A 157 8.06 0.26 18.35
C PHE A 157 8.35 -0.25 19.77
N GLU A 158 9.06 -1.38 19.91
CA GLU A 158 9.50 -1.90 21.20
C GLU A 158 10.48 -0.98 21.91
N THR A 159 11.20 -0.12 21.22
CA THR A 159 12.17 0.82 21.81
C THR A 159 11.52 1.94 22.61
N GLY A 160 10.22 2.19 22.41
CA GLY A 160 9.49 3.31 23.04
C GLY A 160 9.90 4.69 22.53
N THR A 161 10.71 4.78 21.47
CA THR A 161 11.17 6.05 20.89
C THR A 161 10.19 6.64 19.88
N VAL A 162 9.31 5.83 19.30
CA VAL A 162 8.31 6.25 18.32
C VAL A 162 7.18 7.00 19.01
N ILE A 163 6.85 8.18 18.50
CA ILE A 163 5.77 9.03 19.03
C ILE A 163 4.45 8.76 18.31
N ALA A 164 4.53 8.63 16.98
CA ALA A 164 3.43 8.37 16.08
C ALA A 164 3.96 7.67 14.83
N ALA A 165 3.13 6.93 14.14
CA ALA A 165 3.46 6.28 12.88
C ALA A 165 2.31 6.47 11.89
N GLN A 166 2.67 6.71 10.64
CA GLN A 166 1.74 6.82 9.52
C GLN A 166 2.32 6.04 8.35
N ASP A 167 1.54 5.19 7.73
CA ASP A 167 1.92 4.59 6.46
C ASP A 167 1.87 5.63 5.33
N MET A 168 2.57 5.35 4.26
CA MET A 168 2.54 6.17 3.06
C MET A 168 1.70 5.45 2.00
N GLY A 169 0.45 5.85 1.89
CA GLY A 169 -0.49 5.40 0.86
C GLY A 169 -0.53 6.34 -0.34
N ALA A 170 -1.74 6.60 -0.84
CA ALA A 170 -1.99 7.51 -1.95
C ALA A 170 -1.36 8.88 -1.73
N ALA A 171 -0.71 9.43 -2.77
CA ALA A 171 0.08 10.65 -2.74
C ALA A 171 1.25 10.64 -1.73
N GLY A 172 1.73 9.48 -1.36
CA GLY A 172 3.02 9.18 -0.75
C GLY A 172 3.41 10.07 0.44
N ILE A 173 4.58 10.70 0.35
CA ILE A 173 5.13 11.55 1.40
C ILE A 173 4.24 12.78 1.65
N LEU A 174 3.65 13.36 0.61
CA LEU A 174 2.83 14.56 0.75
C LEU A 174 1.62 14.31 1.64
N SER A 175 0.81 13.29 1.34
CA SER A 175 -0.42 13.03 2.10
C SER A 175 -0.10 12.55 3.52
N SER A 176 0.84 11.63 3.69
CA SER A 176 1.19 11.08 5.00
C SER A 176 1.71 12.14 5.96
N THR A 177 2.57 13.04 5.49
CA THR A 177 3.12 14.11 6.33
C THR A 177 2.09 15.18 6.66
N LEU A 178 1.23 15.56 5.69
CA LEU A 178 0.13 16.50 5.94
C LEU A 178 -0.89 15.94 6.93
N GLU A 179 -1.21 14.64 6.85
CA GLU A 179 -2.12 14.01 7.79
C GLU A 179 -1.57 14.02 9.23
N VAL A 180 -0.31 13.66 9.40
CA VAL A 180 0.36 13.68 10.72
C VAL A 180 0.39 15.11 11.28
N ALA A 181 0.75 16.08 10.44
CA ALA A 181 0.79 17.49 10.84
C ALA A 181 -0.59 18.02 11.26
N LEU A 182 -1.61 17.75 10.43
CA LEU A 182 -2.98 18.20 10.69
C LEU A 182 -3.56 17.54 11.94
N LYS A 183 -3.45 16.21 12.07
CA LYS A 183 -3.97 15.46 13.23
C LYS A 183 -3.26 15.85 14.53
N GLY A 184 -1.96 16.14 14.46
CA GLY A 184 -1.15 16.56 15.61
C GLY A 184 -1.27 18.03 15.97
N GLY A 185 -1.80 18.87 15.07
CA GLY A 185 -1.85 20.33 15.25
C GLY A 185 -0.47 21.00 15.18
N TYR A 186 0.46 20.43 14.44
CA TYR A 186 1.82 20.93 14.26
C TYR A 186 2.08 21.34 12.80
N GLY A 187 3.01 22.27 12.61
CA GLY A 187 3.65 22.46 11.31
C GLY A 187 4.70 21.38 11.06
N ILE A 188 5.03 21.13 9.80
CA ILE A 188 6.04 20.19 9.38
C ILE A 188 6.97 20.84 8.35
N ASP A 189 8.27 20.62 8.51
CA ASP A 189 9.30 21.01 7.55
C ASP A 189 9.93 19.76 6.96
N ILE A 190 9.91 19.66 5.63
CA ILE A 190 10.40 18.48 4.91
C ILE A 190 11.56 18.89 4.00
N ASP A 191 12.71 18.26 4.19
CA ASP A 191 13.84 18.37 3.30
C ASP A 191 13.82 17.19 2.31
N ILE A 192 13.16 17.40 1.16
CA ILE A 192 13.00 16.37 0.13
C ILE A 192 14.34 15.93 -0.49
N SER A 193 15.40 16.73 -0.38
CA SER A 193 16.73 16.37 -0.88
C SER A 193 17.34 15.17 -0.13
N LYS A 194 16.80 14.85 1.04
CA LYS A 194 17.22 13.70 1.87
C LYS A 194 16.46 12.43 1.61
N VAL A 195 15.41 12.48 0.79
CA VAL A 195 14.65 11.27 0.43
C VAL A 195 15.54 10.37 -0.43
N PRO A 196 15.72 9.10 -0.05
CA PRO A 196 16.52 8.17 -0.85
C PRO A 196 15.79 7.86 -2.17
N LEU A 197 16.44 8.15 -3.29
CA LEU A 197 15.86 7.94 -4.61
C LEU A 197 16.41 6.67 -5.25
N ARG A 198 15.54 5.94 -5.96
CA ARG A 198 15.89 4.81 -6.81
C ARG A 198 16.26 5.26 -8.22
N GLU A 199 15.70 6.40 -8.65
CA GLU A 199 15.85 6.94 -10.00
C GLU A 199 16.50 8.32 -9.96
N GLU A 200 17.33 8.62 -10.94
CA GLU A 200 17.93 9.95 -11.10
C GLU A 200 16.96 10.92 -11.80
N GLY A 201 17.14 12.20 -11.55
CA GLY A 201 16.39 13.27 -12.23
C GLY A 201 14.90 13.31 -11.89
N MET A 202 14.51 12.85 -10.71
CA MET A 202 13.15 13.03 -10.22
C MET A 202 12.90 14.49 -9.84
N GLU A 203 11.76 15.01 -10.28
CA GLU A 203 11.30 16.34 -9.91
C GLU A 203 10.73 16.35 -8.48
N PRO A 204 10.76 17.48 -7.78
CA PRO A 204 10.27 17.59 -6.40
C PRO A 204 8.84 17.06 -6.20
N TRP A 205 7.95 17.31 -7.14
CA TRP A 205 6.57 16.84 -7.06
C TRP A 205 6.44 15.32 -7.27
N GLU A 206 7.30 14.72 -8.10
CA GLU A 206 7.35 13.26 -8.27
C GLU A 206 7.78 12.58 -6.97
N ILE A 207 8.78 13.14 -6.28
CA ILE A 207 9.25 12.63 -4.99
C ILE A 207 8.15 12.67 -3.94
N LEU A 208 7.39 13.76 -3.90
CA LEU A 208 6.33 13.95 -2.91
C LEU A 208 5.10 13.06 -3.17
N LEU A 209 4.76 12.82 -4.43
CA LEU A 209 3.53 12.11 -4.83
C LEU A 209 3.75 10.62 -5.13
N SER A 210 4.98 10.14 -5.14
CA SER A 210 5.29 8.72 -5.38
C SER A 210 4.74 7.83 -4.28
N GLU A 211 4.22 6.68 -4.71
CA GLU A 211 3.69 5.62 -3.84
C GLU A 211 4.63 4.39 -3.81
N SER A 212 5.93 4.64 -3.90
CA SER A 212 6.95 3.58 -3.86
C SER A 212 7.11 2.96 -2.48
#